data_42f66c33c5caa7b70f498befa2625263
#
_entry.id   42f66c33c5caa7b70f498befa2625263
#
_cell.length_a   1.000
_cell.length_b   1.000
_cell.length_c   1.000
_cell.angle_alpha   90.00
_cell.angle_beta   90.00
_cell.angle_gamma   90.00
#
_symmetry.space_group_name_H-M   'P 1'
#
loop_
_entity.id
_entity.type
_entity.pdbx_description
1 polymer ?
#
loop_
_entity_poly.entity_id
_entity_poly.type
_entity_poly.pdbx_seq_one_letter_code
_entity_poly.pdbx_strand_id
1 'polypeptide(L)'
;LSTENKQEIKALESFKTAYEFLLKKEKGTYLPTVGAFGGVTYSSLFDARATTPVITGVNQALYLGLNELTISNNWMVGAAVKWEIFTGFERQHKIHEAKININQLQNQIDDTKEKLALLLENNWVNYTVLNKKLEIAYQ
;
A
#
# COMPACT_ATOMS: atom_id res chain seq x y z
N LEU A 1 -16.59 14.32 -29.77
CA LEU A 1 -15.66 13.69 -28.81
C LEU A 1 -16.51 12.92 -27.81
N SER A 2 -16.47 11.61 -27.87
CA SER A 2 -17.20 10.80 -26.92
C SER A 2 -16.66 11.08 -25.52
N THR A 3 -17.55 11.28 -24.58
CA THR A 3 -17.25 11.52 -23.15
C THR A 3 -16.42 10.37 -22.59
N GLU A 4 -16.55 9.20 -23.18
CA GLU A 4 -15.86 7.95 -22.86
C GLU A 4 -14.33 8.06 -23.05
N ASN A 5 -13.88 8.62 -24.16
CA ASN A 5 -12.44 8.77 -24.45
C ASN A 5 -11.75 9.78 -23.51
N LYS A 6 -12.47 10.80 -23.04
CA LYS A 6 -11.98 11.71 -22.00
C LYS A 6 -11.84 11.01 -20.65
N GLN A 7 -12.77 10.11 -20.34
CA GLN A 7 -12.72 9.34 -19.09
C GLN A 7 -11.58 8.33 -19.10
N GLU A 8 -11.29 7.70 -20.24
CA GLU A 8 -10.16 6.78 -20.40
C GLU A 8 -8.82 7.49 -20.18
N ILE A 9 -8.59 8.65 -20.80
CA ILE A 9 -7.39 9.44 -20.58
C ILE A 9 -7.26 9.84 -19.10
N LYS A 10 -8.35 10.30 -18.49
CA LYS A 10 -8.36 10.69 -17.08
C LYS A 10 -8.07 9.51 -16.14
N ALA A 11 -8.55 8.31 -16.49
CA ALA A 11 -8.23 7.09 -15.75
C ALA A 11 -6.74 6.76 -15.85
N LEU A 12 -6.15 6.81 -17.06
CA LEU A 12 -4.72 6.58 -17.25
C LEU A 12 -3.85 7.59 -16.51
N GLU A 13 -4.22 8.87 -16.52
CA GLU A 13 -3.54 9.92 -15.76
C GLU A 13 -3.62 9.68 -14.24
N SER A 14 -4.75 9.17 -13.76
CA SER A 14 -4.92 8.78 -12.35
C SER A 14 -4.04 7.59 -11.99
N PHE A 15 -3.93 6.59 -12.84
CA PHE A 15 -3.02 5.45 -12.67
C PHE A 15 -1.57 5.91 -12.66
N LYS A 16 -1.18 6.79 -13.59
CA LYS A 16 0.18 7.36 -13.60
C LYS A 16 0.50 8.05 -12.28
N THR A 17 -0.42 8.88 -11.78
CA THR A 17 -0.26 9.55 -10.49
C THR A 17 -0.11 8.55 -9.34
N ALA A 18 -0.88 7.46 -9.34
CA ALA A 18 -0.74 6.39 -8.34
C ALA A 18 0.67 5.75 -8.38
N TYR A 19 1.22 5.48 -9.56
CA TYR A 19 2.59 4.95 -9.69
C TYR A 19 3.66 5.98 -9.30
N GLU A 20 3.44 7.27 -9.51
CA GLU A 20 4.32 8.31 -8.98
C GLU A 20 4.35 8.34 -7.45
N PHE A 21 3.21 8.11 -6.78
CA PHE A 21 3.17 7.94 -5.34
C PHE A 21 3.87 6.65 -4.88
N LEU A 22 3.72 5.55 -5.62
CA LEU A 22 4.47 4.31 -5.35
C LEU A 22 5.99 4.54 -5.47
N LEU A 23 6.43 5.28 -6.49
CA LEU A 23 7.83 5.64 -6.63
C LEU A 23 8.33 6.49 -5.45
N LYS A 24 7.52 7.45 -4.97
CA LYS A 24 7.84 8.24 -3.78
C LYS A 24 7.92 7.37 -2.54
N LYS A 25 6.99 6.43 -2.39
CA LYS A 25 6.99 5.44 -1.30
C LYS A 25 8.28 4.62 -1.31
N GLU A 26 8.66 4.04 -2.46
CA GLU A 26 9.88 3.23 -2.58
C GLU A 26 11.16 4.06 -2.30
N LYS A 27 11.20 5.32 -2.73
CA LYS A 27 12.28 6.25 -2.34
C LYS A 27 12.27 6.54 -0.83
N GLY A 28 11.08 6.65 -0.22
CA GLY A 28 10.92 6.87 1.21
C GLY A 28 11.47 5.73 2.08
N THR A 29 11.60 4.51 1.53
CA THR A 29 12.18 3.36 2.26
C THR A 29 13.67 3.50 2.57
N TYR A 30 14.35 4.50 2.01
CA TYR A 30 15.71 4.87 2.43
C TYR A 30 15.76 5.59 3.78
N LEU A 31 14.62 6.13 4.22
CA LEU A 31 14.51 6.82 5.50
C LEU A 31 14.20 5.82 6.63
N PRO A 32 14.64 6.11 7.86
CA PRO A 32 14.24 5.30 9.00
C PRO A 32 12.74 5.40 9.25
N THR A 33 12.13 4.28 9.59
CA THR A 33 10.73 4.21 10.01
C THR A 33 10.68 4.37 11.52
N VAL A 34 9.88 5.33 11.98
CA VAL A 34 9.64 5.57 13.41
C VAL A 34 8.25 5.08 13.75
N GLY A 35 8.17 4.22 14.74
CA GLY A 35 6.91 3.70 15.27
C GLY A 35 6.80 3.96 16.77
N ALA A 36 5.59 4.24 17.25
CA ALA A 36 5.27 4.25 18.67
C ALA A 36 4.36 3.06 18.98
N PHE A 37 4.57 2.43 20.12
CA PHE A 37 3.73 1.33 20.57
C PHE A 37 3.37 1.50 22.03
N GLY A 38 2.20 0.99 22.39
CA GLY A 38 1.74 0.93 23.78
C GLY A 38 0.89 -0.32 23.98
N GLY A 39 0.99 -0.88 25.16
CA GLY A 39 0.24 -2.07 25.52
C GLY A 39 -0.06 -2.12 27.00
N VAL A 40 -1.18 -2.76 27.32
CA VAL A 40 -1.58 -3.09 28.69
C VAL A 40 -1.78 -4.60 28.74
N THR A 41 -1.07 -5.25 29.66
CA THR A 41 -1.20 -6.69 29.88
C THR A 41 -1.79 -6.92 31.27
N TYR A 42 -2.87 -7.64 31.30
CA TYR A 42 -3.47 -8.15 32.51
C TYR A 42 -3.33 -9.67 32.54
N SER A 43 -2.73 -10.21 33.61
CA SER A 43 -2.55 -11.66 33.78
C SER A 43 -3.07 -12.08 35.13
N SER A 44 -3.94 -13.06 35.14
CA SER A 44 -4.39 -13.73 36.36
C SER A 44 -4.18 -15.23 36.23
N LEU A 45 -3.66 -15.85 37.27
CA LEU A 45 -3.52 -17.29 37.41
C LEU A 45 -4.61 -17.79 38.34
N PHE A 46 -5.43 -18.68 37.86
CA PHE A 46 -6.45 -19.34 38.65
C PHE A 46 -5.97 -20.73 39.05
N ASP A 47 -6.30 -21.17 40.28
CA ASP A 47 -5.97 -22.49 40.82
C ASP A 47 -4.46 -22.83 40.76
N ALA A 48 -3.61 -21.86 41.09
CA ALA A 48 -2.17 -22.02 41.12
C ALA A 48 -1.74 -22.83 42.37
N ARG A 49 -0.93 -23.87 42.16
CA ARG A 49 -0.35 -24.68 43.22
C ARG A 49 1.16 -24.47 43.25
N ALA A 50 1.67 -23.97 44.34
CA ALA A 50 3.10 -23.88 44.56
C ALA A 50 3.54 -24.94 45.57
N THR A 51 4.55 -25.73 45.20
CA THR A 51 5.18 -26.71 46.08
C THR A 51 6.55 -26.17 46.49
N THR A 52 6.81 -26.10 47.80
CA THR A 52 8.14 -25.77 48.27
C THR A 52 9.04 -27.03 48.22
N PRO A 53 10.34 -26.91 47.92
CA PRO A 53 11.25 -28.02 48.00
C PRO A 53 11.31 -28.55 49.46
N VAL A 54 11.43 -29.83 49.59
CA VAL A 54 11.55 -30.47 50.89
C VAL A 54 12.81 -29.95 51.60
N ILE A 55 12.62 -29.19 52.68
CA ILE A 55 13.77 -28.71 53.51
C ILE A 55 14.22 -29.89 54.36
N THR A 56 15.53 -30.18 54.34
CA THR A 56 16.14 -31.28 55.09
C THR A 56 15.83 -31.12 56.59
N GLY A 57 15.04 -32.02 57.14
CA GLY A 57 14.60 -32.00 58.55
C GLY A 57 13.08 -31.83 58.76
N VAL A 58 12.34 -31.47 57.73
CA VAL A 58 10.87 -31.43 57.76
C VAL A 58 10.36 -32.31 56.64
N ASN A 59 9.84 -33.52 57.02
CA ASN A 59 9.37 -34.51 56.04
C ASN A 59 8.03 -34.17 55.37
N GLN A 60 7.64 -32.93 55.30
CA GLN A 60 6.41 -32.50 54.65
C GLN A 60 6.68 -31.37 53.68
N ALA A 61 6.29 -31.59 52.42
CA ALA A 61 6.23 -30.52 51.44
C ALA A 61 5.04 -29.60 51.80
N LEU A 62 5.28 -28.32 51.91
CA LEU A 62 4.24 -27.34 52.14
C LEU A 62 3.56 -27.07 50.80
N TYR A 63 2.28 -27.39 50.68
CA TYR A 63 1.44 -27.05 49.54
C TYR A 63 0.75 -25.72 49.82
N LEU A 64 1.13 -24.67 49.08
CA LEU A 64 0.38 -23.43 49.05
C LEU A 64 -0.60 -23.49 47.87
N GLY A 65 -1.87 -23.61 48.16
CA GLY A 65 -2.94 -23.42 47.22
C GLY A 65 -3.32 -21.94 47.14
N LEU A 66 -3.14 -21.31 46.00
CA LEU A 66 -3.59 -19.95 45.76
C LEU A 66 -4.81 -20.03 44.84
N ASN A 67 -6.00 -19.67 45.34
CA ASN A 67 -7.24 -19.71 44.56
C ASN A 67 -7.18 -18.72 43.39
N GLU A 68 -6.51 -17.59 43.57
CA GLU A 68 -6.30 -16.60 42.55
C GLU A 68 -4.99 -15.85 42.84
N LEU A 69 -4.10 -15.80 41.86
CA LEU A 69 -2.93 -14.93 41.85
C LEU A 69 -3.08 -13.92 40.74
N THR A 70 -3.47 -12.72 41.09
CA THR A 70 -3.50 -11.60 40.14
C THR A 70 -2.13 -10.99 40.03
N ILE A 71 -1.47 -11.20 38.89
CA ILE A 71 -0.24 -10.47 38.57
C ILE A 71 -0.63 -9.12 38.01
N SER A 72 -0.19 -8.08 38.66
CA SER A 72 -0.58 -6.70 38.48
C SER A 72 -0.61 -6.25 37.02
N ASN A 73 -1.52 -5.34 36.76
CA ASN A 73 -1.67 -4.57 35.53
C ASN A 73 -0.31 -4.02 35.07
N ASN A 74 0.23 -4.58 33.99
CA ASN A 74 1.50 -4.16 33.44
C ASN A 74 1.23 -3.32 32.19
N TRP A 75 1.71 -2.10 32.19
CA TRP A 75 1.59 -1.23 31.01
C TRP A 75 2.99 -0.93 30.47
N MET A 76 3.05 -0.83 29.14
CA MET A 76 4.28 -0.43 28.47
C MET A 76 3.96 0.61 27.41
N VAL A 77 4.83 1.59 27.27
CA VAL A 77 4.84 2.58 26.20
C VAL A 77 6.27 2.67 25.68
N GLY A 78 6.42 2.67 24.38
CA GLY A 78 7.74 2.75 23.78
C GLY A 78 7.71 3.35 22.38
N ALA A 79 8.89 3.70 21.89
CA ALA A 79 9.13 4.08 20.51
C ALA A 79 10.21 3.18 19.94
N ALA A 80 10.04 2.82 18.66
CA ALA A 80 11.00 2.02 17.92
C ALA A 80 11.41 2.75 16.64
N VAL A 81 12.69 2.71 16.30
CA VAL A 81 13.23 3.19 15.05
C VAL A 81 13.81 2.00 14.30
N LYS A 82 13.29 1.74 13.11
CA LYS A 82 13.79 0.71 12.21
C LYS A 82 14.43 1.37 11.00
N TRP A 83 15.70 1.10 10.76
CA TRP A 83 16.40 1.58 9.58
C TRP A 83 17.11 0.42 8.87
N GLU A 84 16.67 0.16 7.66
CA GLU A 84 17.27 -0.86 6.81
C GLU A 84 18.32 -0.21 5.92
N ILE A 85 19.58 -0.28 6.30
CA ILE A 85 20.69 0.38 5.61
C ILE A 85 20.97 -0.34 4.27
N PHE A 86 20.85 -1.66 4.21
CA PHE A 86 21.14 -2.47 3.03
C PHE A 86 20.08 -3.56 2.84
N THR A 87 19.52 -3.65 1.63
CA THR A 87 18.46 -4.60 1.25
C THR A 87 18.84 -5.43 0.02
N GLY A 88 20.13 -5.67 -0.22
CA GLY A 88 20.55 -6.50 -1.35
C GLY A 88 20.13 -5.99 -2.74
N PHE A 89 20.11 -4.67 -2.95
CA PHE A 89 19.66 -4.01 -4.20
C PHE A 89 18.15 -4.13 -4.51
N GLU A 90 17.36 -4.83 -3.70
CA GLU A 90 15.91 -4.99 -3.90
C GLU A 90 15.21 -3.63 -4.06
N ARG A 91 15.59 -2.65 -3.23
CA ARG A 91 15.05 -1.29 -3.26
C ARG A 91 15.33 -0.57 -4.58
N GLN A 92 16.53 -0.77 -5.14
CA GLN A 92 16.88 -0.18 -6.43
C GLN A 92 16.08 -0.80 -7.58
N HIS A 93 15.87 -2.13 -7.54
CA HIS A 93 15.03 -2.81 -8.53
C HIS A 93 13.58 -2.33 -8.47
N LYS A 94 12.98 -2.19 -7.28
CA LYS A 94 11.62 -1.66 -7.11
C LYS A 94 11.48 -0.22 -7.62
N ILE A 95 12.47 0.62 -7.37
CA ILE A 95 12.48 2.00 -7.90
C ILE A 95 12.59 1.99 -9.42
N HIS A 96 13.40 1.11 -9.99
CA HIS A 96 13.54 0.99 -11.43
C HIS A 96 12.26 0.49 -12.09
N GLU A 97 11.65 -0.54 -11.53
CA GLU A 97 10.36 -1.08 -11.96
C GLU A 97 9.26 -0.01 -11.91
N ALA A 98 9.15 0.75 -10.83
CA ALA A 98 8.19 1.84 -10.72
C ALA A 98 8.38 2.91 -11.81
N LYS A 99 9.64 3.25 -12.16
CA LYS A 99 9.94 4.18 -13.25
C LYS A 99 9.53 3.63 -14.61
N ILE A 100 9.77 2.34 -14.87
CA ILE A 100 9.37 1.68 -16.13
C ILE A 100 7.84 1.72 -16.25
N ASN A 101 7.11 1.40 -15.20
CA ASN A 101 5.64 1.42 -15.19
C ASN A 101 5.09 2.83 -15.46
N ILE A 102 5.70 3.88 -14.90
CA ILE A 102 5.33 5.27 -15.20
C ILE A 102 5.55 5.60 -16.68
N ASN A 103 6.69 5.20 -17.25
CA ASN A 103 6.99 5.43 -18.67
C ASN A 103 6.02 4.67 -19.58
N GLN A 104 5.67 3.42 -19.25
CA GLN A 104 4.67 2.65 -19.99
C GLN A 104 3.31 3.32 -19.98
N LEU A 105 2.87 3.81 -18.82
CA LEU A 105 1.62 4.56 -18.72
C LEU A 105 1.64 5.87 -19.50
N GLN A 106 2.79 6.58 -19.50
CA GLN A 106 2.93 7.78 -20.32
C GLN A 106 2.77 7.46 -21.80
N ASN A 107 3.44 6.40 -22.29
CA ASN A 107 3.31 5.97 -23.68
C ASN A 107 1.85 5.59 -24.03
N GLN A 108 1.15 4.90 -23.12
CA GLN A 108 -0.27 4.58 -23.32
C GLN A 108 -1.15 5.82 -23.39
N ILE A 109 -0.88 6.83 -22.57
CA ILE A 109 -1.60 8.11 -22.61
C ILE A 109 -1.37 8.80 -23.96
N ASP A 110 -0.13 8.84 -24.42
CA ASP A 110 0.25 9.49 -25.67
C ASP A 110 -0.36 8.75 -26.88
N ASP A 111 -0.30 7.43 -26.92
CA ASP A 111 -0.97 6.56 -27.89
C ASP A 111 -2.49 6.79 -27.93
N THR A 112 -3.12 6.88 -26.77
CA THR A 112 -4.57 7.12 -26.68
C THR A 112 -4.93 8.50 -27.20
N LYS A 113 -4.12 9.52 -26.90
CA LYS A 113 -4.29 10.88 -27.42
C LYS A 113 -4.14 10.93 -28.94
N GLU A 114 -3.15 10.24 -29.48
CA GLU A 114 -2.91 10.17 -30.92
C GLU A 114 -4.07 9.47 -31.66
N LYS A 115 -4.51 8.31 -31.15
CA LYS A 115 -5.68 7.61 -31.69
C LYS A 115 -6.94 8.50 -31.68
N LEU A 116 -7.11 9.27 -30.62
CA LEU A 116 -8.23 10.20 -30.50
C LEU A 116 -8.13 11.33 -31.52
N ALA A 117 -6.95 11.87 -31.75
CA ALA A 117 -6.71 12.90 -32.76
C ALA A 117 -7.03 12.38 -34.18
N LEU A 118 -6.56 11.17 -34.51
CA LEU A 118 -6.86 10.52 -35.79
C LEU A 118 -8.36 10.24 -35.99
N LEU A 119 -9.05 9.81 -34.94
CA LEU A 119 -10.50 9.61 -34.99
C LEU A 119 -11.26 10.93 -35.25
N LEU A 120 -10.80 12.01 -34.64
CA LEU A 120 -11.38 13.34 -34.86
C LEU A 120 -11.16 13.81 -36.30
N GLU A 121 -9.95 13.68 -36.82
CA GLU A 121 -9.63 14.04 -38.20
C GLU A 121 -10.45 13.23 -39.20
N ASN A 122 -10.54 11.93 -38.99
CA ASN A 122 -11.33 11.05 -39.84
C ASN A 122 -12.83 11.39 -39.83
N ASN A 123 -13.38 11.68 -38.65
CA ASN A 123 -14.77 12.13 -38.54
C ASN A 123 -15.00 13.49 -39.19
N TRP A 124 -14.06 14.41 -39.10
CA TRP A 124 -14.11 15.70 -39.77
C TRP A 124 -14.10 15.58 -41.28
N VAL A 125 -13.21 14.74 -41.82
CA VAL A 125 -13.15 14.45 -43.25
C VAL A 125 -14.47 13.84 -43.73
N ASN A 126 -14.99 12.85 -43.03
CA ASN A 126 -16.28 12.21 -43.36
C ASN A 126 -17.43 13.20 -43.32
N TYR A 127 -17.49 14.08 -42.32
CA TYR A 127 -18.51 15.12 -42.24
C TYR A 127 -18.43 16.08 -43.43
N THR A 128 -17.22 16.50 -43.80
CA THR A 128 -17.00 17.41 -44.94
C THR A 128 -17.42 16.75 -46.27
N VAL A 129 -17.09 15.49 -46.46
CA VAL A 129 -17.48 14.72 -47.64
C VAL A 129 -19.01 14.53 -47.74
N LEU A 130 -19.65 14.23 -46.60
CA LEU A 130 -21.11 14.09 -46.56
C LEU A 130 -21.82 15.41 -46.87
N ASN A 131 -21.34 16.53 -46.33
CA ASN A 131 -21.88 17.84 -46.61
C ASN A 131 -21.77 18.20 -48.10
N LYS A 132 -20.62 17.93 -48.72
CA LYS A 132 -20.45 18.16 -50.17
C LYS A 132 -21.36 17.29 -51.00
N LYS A 133 -21.55 16.00 -50.64
CA LYS A 133 -22.51 15.11 -51.31
C LYS A 133 -23.96 15.61 -51.21
N LEU A 134 -24.31 16.15 -50.06
CA LEU A 134 -25.64 16.73 -49.82
C LEU A 134 -25.86 17.98 -50.70
N GLU A 135 -24.87 18.86 -50.80
CA GLU A 135 -24.92 20.05 -51.65
C GLU A 135 -25.10 19.70 -53.14
N ILE A 136 -24.38 18.67 -53.62
CA ILE A 136 -24.51 18.17 -55.01
C ILE A 136 -25.88 17.51 -55.26
N ALA A 137 -26.47 16.88 -54.26
CA ALA A 137 -27.77 16.21 -54.39
C ALA A 137 -28.96 17.18 -54.39
N TYR A 138 -28.76 18.43 -53.96
CA TYR A 138 -29.79 19.49 -53.99
C TYR A 138 -29.68 20.42 -55.20
N GLN A 139 -28.65 20.25 -56.07
CA GLN A 139 -28.55 20.87 -57.39
C GLN A 139 -29.15 19.98 -58.51
#